data_de10823b293d33257e5f0e9867512a8b
#
_entry.id   de10823b293d33257e5f0e9867512a8b
#
_cell.length_a   1.000
_cell.length_b   1.000
_cell.length_c   1.000
_cell.angle_alpha   90.00
_cell.angle_beta   90.00
_cell.angle_gamma   90.00
#
_symmetry.space_group_name_H-M   'P 1'
#
loop_
_entity.id
_entity.type
_entity.pdbx_description
1 polymer ?
#
loop_
_entity_poly.entity_id
_entity_poly.type
_entity_poly.pdbx_seq_one_letter_code
_entity_poly.pdbx_strand_id
1 'polypeptide(L)'
;MSMTKPSVIKSALRKLKQIQCPYGIRLAILLSPLLLTSCTTLGPDFVKPAASVEKKWHETDDPQIKAETADYSTWWHVLDDPVLDNLITMACKQNLSLRVAGLRILEARAILGIAVGLQYPQTQNVSGGYTYQKSSKNAPPLSEFPDYIRDQADASADVFQTGFNAAWELDFWGKFRRGVEAADARLAASIAGYDTLLVLLTAEVSSAYVVIRTLEQRLEFAKSNVEIQERSLRIAEVLFKGGETSELDVQQARSLLHNTQSTIPVLEISARQAQNGLCVLLGIPPSNLSELLKGPAPIPEAPSEVAVGIPGDLLRRRPDIRLSEFQAAAQGALIGVAEADLYPHFEVGGSIGFAVGNSNGLFNGDSLVGVFTPFSFRWDIFNYGRIKNNVRIQDARFEQLLVTYQNKVLEAAREVENGLIGFIRTQQQEKFLDDAARAADRATQIALLQYKEGLTDYTRVLNTQQLLVAQQDTLASSRGDIIRYLIAVYKSLGGGWESRVGKDILPAKTLDTMRKRTDWGDLLDPVSLPAEMEQPPTGKDVELFNKPMW
;
A
#
# COMPACT_ATOMS: atom_id res chain seq x y z
N MET A 1 -59.56 0.89 44.54
CA MET A 1 -59.34 0.50 45.94
C MET A 1 -58.18 -0.48 45.96
N SER A 2 -57.07 -0.33 46.58
CA SER A 2 -56.59 0.53 47.67
C SER A 2 -55.08 0.64 47.52
N MET A 3 -54.55 1.83 47.73
CA MET A 3 -53.11 2.16 47.86
C MET A 3 -52.47 1.44 49.05
N THR A 4 -51.25 0.91 48.93
CA THR A 4 -50.35 0.74 50.08
C THR A 4 -48.89 1.10 49.69
N LYS A 5 -48.53 2.20 50.10
CA LYS A 5 -47.46 2.88 50.85
C LYS A 5 -45.97 2.53 50.49
N PRO A 6 -45.20 3.59 50.14
CA PRO A 6 -43.73 3.52 49.98
C PRO A 6 -43.03 3.81 51.32
N SER A 7 -42.91 2.87 52.22
CA SER A 7 -42.24 3.09 53.51
C SER A 7 -40.94 2.30 53.71
N VAL A 8 -40.63 1.30 52.88
CA VAL A 8 -39.49 0.42 53.04
C VAL A 8 -38.19 1.01 52.45
N ILE A 9 -38.29 1.78 51.39
CA ILE A 9 -37.11 2.39 50.72
C ILE A 9 -36.50 3.53 51.54
N LYS A 10 -37.30 4.26 52.31
CA LYS A 10 -36.78 5.34 53.16
C LYS A 10 -36.05 4.87 54.41
N SER A 11 -36.27 3.63 54.87
CA SER A 11 -35.53 3.09 56.06
C SER A 11 -34.15 2.56 55.66
N ALA A 12 -33.98 2.02 54.45
CA ALA A 12 -32.68 1.56 53.96
C ALA A 12 -31.73 2.71 53.67
N LEU A 13 -32.22 3.86 53.17
CA LEU A 13 -31.41 5.04 52.92
C LEU A 13 -30.97 5.82 54.19
N ARG A 14 -31.65 5.62 55.33
CA ARG A 14 -31.24 6.18 56.60
C ARG A 14 -30.12 5.41 57.32
N LYS A 15 -29.95 4.11 57.05
CA LYS A 15 -28.86 3.29 57.65
C LYS A 15 -27.52 3.46 56.94
N LEU A 16 -27.50 3.94 55.71
CA LEU A 16 -26.24 4.27 54.96
C LEU A 16 -25.60 5.59 55.39
N LYS A 17 -26.23 6.40 56.26
CA LYS A 17 -25.74 7.72 56.68
C LYS A 17 -24.87 7.70 57.95
N GLN A 18 -24.54 6.52 58.49
CA GLN A 18 -23.73 6.41 59.74
C GLN A 18 -22.47 5.54 59.59
N ILE A 19 -21.80 5.59 58.45
CA ILE A 19 -20.42 5.10 58.40
C ILE A 19 -19.54 6.34 58.39
N GLN A 20 -19.20 6.83 59.59
CA GLN A 20 -18.13 7.80 59.83
C GLN A 20 -16.78 7.11 59.59
N CYS A 21 -16.17 7.39 58.44
CA CYS A 21 -14.77 7.10 58.19
C CYS A 21 -14.05 8.43 57.90
N PRO A 22 -13.59 9.16 58.93
CA PRO A 22 -13.16 10.59 58.77
C PRO A 22 -11.73 10.76 58.23
N TYR A 23 -10.89 9.75 58.13
CA TYR A 23 -9.51 9.90 57.70
C TYR A 23 -9.20 9.38 56.31
N GLY A 24 -9.85 8.30 55.83
CA GLY A 24 -9.59 7.70 54.52
C GLY A 24 -10.09 8.55 53.35
N ILE A 25 -11.23 9.22 53.48
CA ILE A 25 -11.83 10.04 52.41
C ILE A 25 -11.05 11.37 52.22
N ARG A 26 -10.49 11.94 53.28
CA ARG A 26 -9.65 13.17 53.19
C ARG A 26 -8.29 12.88 52.55
N LEU A 27 -7.73 11.68 52.73
CA LEU A 27 -6.49 11.26 52.08
C LEU A 27 -6.73 10.94 50.59
N ALA A 28 -7.88 10.36 50.23
CA ALA A 28 -8.26 10.11 48.84
C ALA A 28 -8.54 11.38 48.05
N ILE A 29 -9.13 12.42 48.68
CA ILE A 29 -9.38 13.73 48.05
C ILE A 29 -8.10 14.55 47.91
N LEU A 30 -7.11 14.39 48.81
CA LEU A 30 -5.80 15.03 48.69
C LEU A 30 -4.83 14.35 47.72
N LEU A 31 -5.03 13.04 47.43
CA LEU A 31 -4.29 12.32 46.38
C LEU A 31 -4.92 12.49 44.97
N SER A 32 -6.18 12.89 44.90
CA SER A 32 -6.90 13.04 43.63
C SER A 32 -6.27 14.02 42.63
N PRO A 33 -5.80 15.22 43.00
CA PRO A 33 -5.15 16.13 42.04
C PRO A 33 -3.73 15.68 41.65
N LEU A 34 -3.04 14.87 42.44
CA LEU A 34 -1.72 14.33 42.07
C LEU A 34 -1.84 13.20 41.03
N LEU A 35 -2.98 12.49 40.96
CA LEU A 35 -3.23 11.42 39.96
C LEU A 35 -3.70 11.96 38.61
N LEU A 36 -4.24 13.19 38.55
CA LEU A 36 -4.78 13.79 37.33
C LEU A 36 -3.71 14.54 36.49
N THR A 37 -2.51 14.79 37.01
CA THR A 37 -1.47 15.55 36.28
C THR A 37 -0.39 14.68 35.63
N SER A 38 -0.49 13.33 35.66
CA SER A 38 0.60 12.44 35.26
C SER A 38 0.16 11.24 34.44
N CYS A 39 -0.73 11.44 33.48
CA CYS A 39 -0.84 10.43 32.39
C CYS A 39 0.33 10.66 31.41
N THR A 40 1.52 10.17 31.76
CA THR A 40 2.68 10.23 30.86
C THR A 40 2.60 9.12 29.82
N THR A 41 2.67 9.47 28.55
CA THR A 41 2.92 8.49 27.48
C THR A 41 4.40 8.16 27.45
N LEU A 42 4.73 6.88 27.59
CA LEU A 42 6.12 6.39 27.51
C LEU A 42 6.55 6.25 26.04
N GLY A 43 7.87 6.16 25.83
CA GLY A 43 8.47 6.04 24.51
C GLY A 43 8.68 7.38 23.80
N PRO A 44 9.45 7.37 22.71
CA PRO A 44 9.74 8.57 21.93
C PRO A 44 8.51 9.02 21.13
N ASP A 45 8.33 10.34 21.03
CA ASP A 45 7.42 10.93 20.06
C ASP A 45 8.10 10.88 18.67
N PHE A 46 7.34 10.52 17.64
CA PHE A 46 7.88 10.45 16.29
C PHE A 46 8.25 11.86 15.79
N VAL A 47 9.47 11.97 15.28
CA VAL A 47 9.94 13.17 14.58
C VAL A 47 10.35 12.74 13.19
N LYS A 48 9.82 13.43 12.17
CA LYS A 48 10.17 13.16 10.77
C LYS A 48 11.69 13.17 10.58
N PRO A 49 12.28 12.06 10.10
CA PRO A 49 13.73 11.98 9.95
C PRO A 49 14.21 12.93 8.86
N ALA A 50 15.36 13.57 9.11
CA ALA A 50 16.02 14.36 8.09
C ALA A 50 16.55 13.43 6.98
N ALA A 51 16.34 13.82 5.73
CA ALA A 51 16.92 13.15 4.57
C ALA A 51 17.77 14.16 3.79
N SER A 52 18.93 13.70 3.32
CA SER A 52 19.81 14.52 2.49
C SER A 52 19.26 14.56 1.07
N VAL A 53 18.92 15.75 0.58
CA VAL A 53 18.54 16.01 -0.81
C VAL A 53 19.32 17.20 -1.32
N GLU A 54 19.71 17.14 -2.60
CA GLU A 54 20.35 18.27 -3.27
C GLU A 54 19.36 19.42 -3.43
N LYS A 55 19.88 20.64 -3.62
CA LYS A 55 19.04 21.84 -3.76
C LYS A 55 18.41 21.97 -5.15
N LYS A 56 19.03 21.39 -6.17
CA LYS A 56 18.55 21.38 -7.54
C LYS A 56 19.00 20.12 -8.27
N TRP A 57 18.30 19.78 -9.34
CA TRP A 57 18.65 18.65 -10.21
C TRP A 57 19.92 18.97 -11.00
N HIS A 58 20.69 17.94 -11.38
CA HIS A 58 21.91 18.11 -12.19
C HIS A 58 21.62 18.72 -13.57
N GLU A 59 20.50 18.32 -14.18
CA GLU A 59 20.12 18.76 -15.54
C GLU A 59 19.25 20.04 -15.56
N THR A 60 19.14 20.77 -14.43
CA THR A 60 18.30 21.99 -14.33
C THR A 60 18.74 23.12 -15.30
N ASP A 61 20.00 23.12 -15.73
CA ASP A 61 20.52 24.13 -16.64
C ASP A 61 20.18 23.84 -18.13
N ASP A 62 19.58 22.65 -18.43
CA ASP A 62 19.10 22.34 -19.79
C ASP A 62 17.79 23.11 -20.09
N PRO A 63 17.66 23.75 -21.26
CA PRO A 63 16.49 24.57 -21.60
C PRO A 63 15.17 23.76 -21.67
N GLN A 64 15.23 22.44 -21.79
CA GLN A 64 14.07 21.57 -21.81
C GLN A 64 13.51 21.29 -20.41
N ILE A 65 14.25 21.65 -19.35
CA ILE A 65 13.87 21.40 -17.96
C ILE A 65 13.42 22.68 -17.29
N LYS A 66 12.21 22.68 -16.74
CA LYS A 66 11.65 23.79 -15.96
C LYS A 66 11.66 23.43 -14.48
N ALA A 67 12.25 24.26 -13.65
CA ALA A 67 12.26 24.09 -12.18
C ALA A 67 10.91 24.46 -11.51
N GLU A 68 9.91 24.83 -12.30
CA GLU A 68 8.57 25.14 -11.81
C GLU A 68 7.81 23.86 -11.47
N THR A 69 6.95 23.94 -10.45
CA THR A 69 6.01 22.86 -10.13
C THR A 69 4.83 22.90 -11.09
N ALA A 70 4.47 21.74 -11.66
CA ALA A 70 3.27 21.57 -12.46
C ALA A 70 2.23 20.72 -11.72
N ASP A 71 1.00 20.73 -12.21
CA ASP A 71 0.00 19.74 -11.80
C ASP A 71 0.32 18.40 -12.49
N TYR A 72 0.74 17.43 -11.67
CA TYR A 72 1.05 16.09 -12.16
C TYR A 72 -0.09 15.08 -11.90
N SER A 73 -1.24 15.55 -11.44
CA SER A 73 -2.37 14.67 -11.09
C SER A 73 -2.87 13.83 -12.26
N THR A 74 -2.77 14.41 -13.47
CA THR A 74 -3.13 13.78 -14.75
C THR A 74 -2.01 13.97 -15.78
N TRP A 75 -0.77 13.72 -15.37
CA TRP A 75 0.44 14.00 -16.19
C TRP A 75 0.40 13.38 -17.59
N TRP A 76 -0.31 12.27 -17.80
CA TRP A 76 -0.40 11.58 -19.10
C TRP A 76 -1.13 12.41 -20.17
N HIS A 77 -1.92 13.41 -19.78
CA HIS A 77 -2.57 14.33 -20.72
C HIS A 77 -1.55 15.15 -21.54
N VAL A 78 -0.28 15.25 -21.10
CA VAL A 78 0.78 15.92 -21.89
C VAL A 78 1.09 15.20 -23.21
N LEU A 79 0.66 13.93 -23.36
CA LEU A 79 0.82 13.14 -24.57
C LEU A 79 -0.35 13.32 -25.57
N ASP A 80 -1.39 14.07 -25.20
CA ASP A 80 -2.57 14.40 -26.02
C ASP A 80 -3.17 13.20 -26.75
N ASP A 81 -3.27 12.06 -26.03
CA ASP A 81 -3.75 10.80 -26.57
C ASP A 81 -5.00 10.30 -25.84
N PRO A 82 -6.21 10.45 -26.43
CA PRO A 82 -7.47 10.04 -25.81
C PRO A 82 -7.62 8.52 -25.64
N VAL A 83 -6.84 7.72 -26.38
CA VAL A 83 -6.81 6.25 -26.19
C VAL A 83 -6.10 5.94 -24.87
N LEU A 84 -4.97 6.59 -24.62
CA LEU A 84 -4.23 6.46 -23.37
C LEU A 84 -5.07 6.90 -22.16
N ASP A 85 -5.76 8.02 -22.26
CA ASP A 85 -6.66 8.53 -21.20
C ASP A 85 -7.73 7.51 -20.83
N ASN A 86 -8.34 6.89 -21.84
CA ASN A 86 -9.35 5.87 -21.62
C ASN A 86 -8.76 4.61 -20.96
N LEU A 87 -7.59 4.15 -21.40
CA LEU A 87 -6.89 2.99 -20.82
C LEU A 87 -6.55 3.20 -19.35
N ILE A 88 -6.00 4.37 -19.00
CA ILE A 88 -5.68 4.72 -17.60
C ILE A 88 -6.96 4.78 -16.75
N THR A 89 -8.02 5.43 -17.26
CA THR A 89 -9.31 5.50 -16.56
C THR A 89 -9.88 4.11 -16.30
N MET A 90 -9.80 3.22 -17.29
CA MET A 90 -10.27 1.84 -17.19
C MET A 90 -9.42 1.03 -16.19
N ALA A 91 -8.09 1.16 -16.25
CA ALA A 91 -7.18 0.51 -15.31
C ALA A 91 -7.47 0.93 -13.87
N CYS A 92 -7.57 2.22 -13.58
CA CYS A 92 -7.89 2.73 -12.24
C CYS A 92 -9.21 2.18 -11.67
N LYS A 93 -10.20 1.90 -12.53
CA LYS A 93 -11.50 1.35 -12.10
C LYS A 93 -11.50 -0.17 -11.91
N GLN A 94 -10.71 -0.92 -12.65
CA GLN A 94 -10.86 -2.37 -12.78
C GLN A 94 -9.64 -3.16 -12.31
N ASN A 95 -8.46 -2.53 -12.14
CA ASN A 95 -7.24 -3.22 -11.74
C ASN A 95 -7.41 -3.96 -10.41
N LEU A 96 -7.06 -5.27 -10.41
CA LEU A 96 -7.27 -6.13 -9.25
C LEU A 96 -6.28 -5.85 -8.13
N SER A 97 -5.03 -5.49 -8.45
CA SER A 97 -4.02 -5.14 -7.44
C SER A 97 -4.41 -3.86 -6.69
N LEU A 98 -4.94 -2.87 -7.41
CA LEU A 98 -5.44 -1.64 -6.82
C LEU A 98 -6.66 -1.91 -5.91
N ARG A 99 -7.55 -2.83 -6.32
CA ARG A 99 -8.67 -3.26 -5.47
C ARG A 99 -8.19 -3.94 -4.19
N VAL A 100 -7.17 -4.79 -4.25
CA VAL A 100 -6.55 -5.41 -3.06
C VAL A 100 -6.00 -4.34 -2.13
N ALA A 101 -5.33 -3.31 -2.66
CA ALA A 101 -4.82 -2.21 -1.85
C ALA A 101 -5.95 -1.42 -1.16
N GLY A 102 -7.07 -1.17 -1.86
CA GLY A 102 -8.26 -0.56 -1.25
C GLY A 102 -8.84 -1.40 -0.11
N LEU A 103 -8.86 -2.74 -0.25
CA LEU A 103 -9.29 -3.65 0.82
C LEU A 103 -8.34 -3.63 2.03
N ARG A 104 -7.03 -3.44 1.81
CA ARG A 104 -6.06 -3.27 2.90
C ARG A 104 -6.30 -2.00 3.72
N ILE A 105 -6.81 -0.93 3.11
CA ILE A 105 -7.22 0.26 3.85
C ILE A 105 -8.39 -0.06 4.81
N LEU A 106 -9.39 -0.83 4.36
CA LEU A 106 -10.48 -1.27 5.22
C LEU A 106 -10.00 -2.19 6.35
N GLU A 107 -9.07 -3.10 6.05
CA GLU A 107 -8.41 -3.93 7.07
C GLU A 107 -7.70 -3.06 8.11
N ALA A 108 -6.92 -2.07 7.69
CA ALA A 108 -6.22 -1.16 8.58
C ALA A 108 -7.18 -0.31 9.44
N ARG A 109 -8.33 0.12 8.89
CA ARG A 109 -9.40 0.78 9.67
C ARG A 109 -9.97 -0.14 10.75
N ALA A 110 -10.21 -1.40 10.43
CA ALA A 110 -10.69 -2.37 11.41
C ALA A 110 -9.65 -2.63 12.52
N ILE A 111 -8.36 -2.68 12.17
CA ILE A 111 -7.26 -2.80 13.15
C ILE A 111 -7.20 -1.56 14.05
N LEU A 112 -7.37 -0.36 13.50
CA LEU A 112 -7.48 0.87 14.30
C LEU A 112 -8.69 0.80 15.24
N GLY A 113 -9.84 0.31 14.77
CA GLY A 113 -11.02 0.08 15.61
C GLY A 113 -10.74 -0.87 16.78
N ILE A 114 -9.97 -1.94 16.57
CA ILE A 114 -9.52 -2.84 17.63
C ILE A 114 -8.63 -2.09 18.64
N ALA A 115 -7.66 -1.31 18.17
CA ALA A 115 -6.76 -0.55 19.03
C ALA A 115 -7.52 0.48 19.89
N VAL A 116 -8.49 1.20 19.31
CA VAL A 116 -9.38 2.11 20.03
C VAL A 116 -10.23 1.32 21.05
N GLY A 117 -10.78 0.17 20.69
CA GLY A 117 -11.54 -0.69 21.59
C GLY A 117 -10.75 -1.13 22.83
N LEU A 118 -9.43 -1.30 22.71
CA LEU A 118 -8.55 -1.66 23.83
C LEU A 118 -8.36 -0.54 24.88
N GLN A 119 -8.75 0.70 24.58
CA GLN A 119 -8.77 1.79 25.58
C GLN A 119 -9.91 1.61 26.60
N TYR A 120 -10.95 0.86 26.27
CA TYR A 120 -12.11 0.58 27.10
C TYR A 120 -11.90 -0.70 27.91
N PRO A 121 -12.80 -1.06 28.86
CA PRO A 121 -12.66 -2.30 29.61
C PRO A 121 -12.45 -3.49 28.66
N GLN A 122 -11.29 -4.13 28.77
CA GLN A 122 -10.86 -5.18 27.82
C GLN A 122 -11.61 -6.49 28.02
N THR A 123 -12.09 -6.73 29.23
CA THR A 123 -12.86 -7.92 29.54
C THR A 123 -14.27 -7.53 30.00
N GLN A 124 -15.26 -7.97 29.27
CA GLN A 124 -16.67 -7.89 29.62
C GLN A 124 -17.33 -9.15 29.09
N ASN A 125 -17.55 -10.14 30.01
CA ASN A 125 -18.11 -11.39 29.56
C ASN A 125 -19.15 -11.92 30.54
N VAL A 126 -20.11 -12.70 30.02
CA VAL A 126 -20.97 -13.54 30.80
C VAL A 126 -20.44 -14.96 30.67
N SER A 127 -20.24 -15.60 31.79
CA SER A 127 -19.82 -17.00 31.86
C SER A 127 -20.81 -17.83 32.66
N GLY A 128 -20.92 -19.10 32.36
CA GLY A 128 -21.70 -20.04 33.09
C GLY A 128 -21.08 -21.43 33.02
N GLY A 129 -21.20 -22.19 34.09
CA GLY A 129 -20.62 -23.52 34.15
C GLY A 129 -21.22 -24.39 35.23
N TYR A 130 -21.07 -25.68 35.02
CA TYR A 130 -21.30 -26.72 36.03
C TYR A 130 -19.96 -27.39 36.30
N THR A 131 -19.61 -27.49 37.59
CA THR A 131 -18.40 -28.17 38.05
C THR A 131 -18.76 -29.19 39.10
N TYR A 132 -18.44 -30.43 38.87
CA TYR A 132 -18.42 -31.46 39.91
C TYR A 132 -17.02 -31.54 40.48
N GLN A 133 -16.89 -31.25 41.78
CA GLN A 133 -15.60 -31.28 42.47
C GLN A 133 -15.63 -32.36 43.54
N LYS A 134 -14.64 -33.25 43.52
CA LYS A 134 -14.42 -34.24 44.60
C LYS A 134 -13.09 -33.93 45.29
N SER A 135 -13.16 -33.51 46.53
CA SER A 135 -11.99 -33.21 47.35
C SER A 135 -11.46 -34.45 48.02
N SER A 136 -10.16 -34.53 48.23
CA SER A 136 -9.55 -35.62 48.99
C SER A 136 -9.82 -35.40 50.50
N LYS A 137 -10.32 -36.39 51.17
CA LYS A 137 -10.46 -36.35 52.64
C LYS A 137 -9.11 -36.30 53.36
N ASN A 138 -8.02 -36.69 52.70
CA ASN A 138 -6.66 -36.73 53.24
C ASN A 138 -5.83 -35.47 52.87
N ALA A 139 -6.45 -34.46 52.25
CA ALA A 139 -5.81 -33.18 51.89
C ALA A 139 -6.52 -32.00 52.60
N PRO A 140 -5.83 -30.89 52.88
CA PRO A 140 -6.47 -29.71 53.44
C PRO A 140 -7.59 -29.19 52.50
N PRO A 141 -8.68 -28.61 53.07
CA PRO A 141 -8.91 -28.40 54.49
C PRO A 141 -9.49 -29.63 55.25
N LEU A 142 -9.96 -30.67 54.54
CA LEU A 142 -10.67 -31.80 55.18
C LEU A 142 -9.75 -32.62 56.09
N SER A 143 -8.48 -32.78 55.79
CA SER A 143 -7.51 -33.49 56.62
C SER A 143 -7.21 -32.83 57.96
N GLU A 144 -7.58 -31.56 58.15
CA GLU A 144 -7.35 -30.82 59.39
C GLU A 144 -8.46 -31.03 60.42
N PHE A 145 -9.60 -31.63 59.99
CA PHE A 145 -10.69 -31.94 60.88
C PHE A 145 -10.49 -33.33 61.56
N PRO A 146 -10.99 -33.52 62.83
CA PRO A 146 -11.01 -34.81 63.47
C PRO A 146 -11.68 -35.85 62.60
N ASP A 147 -11.27 -37.14 62.75
CA ASP A 147 -11.75 -38.25 61.94
C ASP A 147 -13.27 -38.36 61.89
N TYR A 148 -13.95 -38.17 63.04
CA TYR A 148 -15.41 -38.26 63.12
C TYR A 148 -16.17 -37.20 62.32
N ILE A 149 -15.55 -36.02 62.08
CA ILE A 149 -16.10 -34.96 61.21
C ILE A 149 -15.74 -35.26 59.74
N ARG A 150 -14.49 -35.64 59.49
CA ARG A 150 -13.97 -35.92 58.16
C ARG A 150 -14.71 -37.10 57.50
N ASP A 151 -15.02 -38.10 58.24
CA ASP A 151 -15.71 -39.29 57.72
C ASP A 151 -17.18 -39.04 57.37
N GLN A 152 -17.83 -38.09 58.04
CA GLN A 152 -19.19 -37.65 57.76
C GLN A 152 -19.29 -36.56 56.73
N ALA A 153 -18.18 -35.86 56.42
CA ALA A 153 -18.18 -34.79 55.43
C ALA A 153 -18.37 -35.36 54.01
N ASP A 154 -19.34 -34.83 53.30
CA ASP A 154 -19.44 -35.08 51.86
C ASP A 154 -18.24 -34.37 51.17
N ALA A 155 -17.35 -35.19 50.62
CA ALA A 155 -16.18 -34.70 49.93
C ALA A 155 -16.45 -34.28 48.47
N SER A 156 -17.70 -34.44 48.01
CA SER A 156 -18.14 -34.03 46.68
C SER A 156 -19.06 -32.82 46.76
N ALA A 157 -18.93 -31.93 45.79
CA ALA A 157 -19.78 -30.77 45.62
C ALA A 157 -20.09 -30.53 44.15
N ASP A 158 -21.37 -30.33 43.89
CA ASP A 158 -21.84 -29.78 42.62
C ASP A 158 -21.83 -28.25 42.73
N VAL A 159 -21.28 -27.56 41.74
CA VAL A 159 -21.30 -26.11 41.69
C VAL A 159 -21.85 -25.67 40.33
N PHE A 160 -23.01 -25.06 40.37
CA PHE A 160 -23.59 -24.32 39.23
C PHE A 160 -23.29 -22.87 39.43
N GLN A 161 -22.66 -22.26 38.44
CA GLN A 161 -22.31 -20.82 38.48
C GLN A 161 -22.65 -20.14 37.17
N THR A 162 -23.09 -18.90 37.25
CA THR A 162 -23.25 -18.01 36.13
C THR A 162 -23.01 -16.58 36.60
N GLY A 163 -22.37 -15.75 35.78
CA GLY A 163 -22.07 -14.38 36.18
C GLY A 163 -21.50 -13.53 35.07
N PHE A 164 -21.50 -12.23 35.34
CA PHE A 164 -20.85 -11.21 34.55
C PHE A 164 -19.49 -10.88 35.17
N ASN A 165 -18.46 -10.83 34.33
CA ASN A 165 -17.11 -10.43 34.73
C ASN A 165 -16.71 -9.21 33.92
N ALA A 166 -16.07 -8.24 34.58
CA ALA A 166 -15.48 -7.09 33.94
C ALA A 166 -14.05 -6.85 34.46
N ALA A 167 -13.12 -6.55 33.57
CA ALA A 167 -11.76 -6.13 33.93
C ALA A 167 -11.28 -5.07 32.96
N TRP A 168 -10.59 -4.07 33.50
CA TRP A 168 -10.09 -2.93 32.77
C TRP A 168 -8.69 -2.56 33.24
N GLU A 169 -7.69 -2.76 32.37
CA GLU A 169 -6.35 -2.22 32.57
C GLU A 169 -6.37 -0.72 32.22
N LEU A 170 -6.02 0.12 33.17
CA LEU A 170 -6.00 1.56 33.03
C LEU A 170 -4.76 1.99 32.25
N ASP A 171 -4.93 2.86 31.26
CA ASP A 171 -3.84 3.36 30.41
C ASP A 171 -2.99 4.45 31.10
N PHE A 172 -2.38 4.07 32.23
CA PHE A 172 -1.61 5.00 33.04
C PHE A 172 -0.32 5.45 32.34
N TRP A 173 0.33 4.50 31.66
CA TRP A 173 1.61 4.69 30.99
C TRP A 173 1.49 4.97 29.49
N GLY A 174 0.29 5.10 28.96
CA GLY A 174 0.03 5.36 27.56
C GLY A 174 0.20 4.14 26.65
N LYS A 175 0.18 2.93 27.16
CA LYS A 175 0.31 1.69 26.38
C LYS A 175 -0.74 1.60 25.27
N PHE A 176 -2.01 1.79 25.62
CA PHE A 176 -3.11 1.70 24.66
C PHE A 176 -3.16 2.92 23.74
N ARG A 177 -2.85 4.13 24.24
CA ARG A 177 -2.71 5.33 23.41
C ARG A 177 -1.60 5.17 22.36
N ARG A 178 -0.43 4.63 22.72
CA ARG A 178 0.65 4.29 21.77
C ARG A 178 0.22 3.18 20.81
N GLY A 179 -0.63 2.25 21.25
CA GLY A 179 -1.25 1.25 20.39
C GLY A 179 -2.15 1.86 19.33
N VAL A 180 -2.98 2.85 19.69
CA VAL A 180 -3.82 3.62 18.75
C VAL A 180 -2.96 4.42 17.78
N GLU A 181 -1.95 5.14 18.28
CA GLU A 181 -0.98 5.88 17.44
C GLU A 181 -0.31 4.97 16.41
N ALA A 182 0.15 3.79 16.82
CA ALA A 182 0.74 2.82 15.92
C ALA A 182 -0.25 2.31 14.86
N ALA A 183 -1.50 2.08 15.23
CA ALA A 183 -2.55 1.61 14.31
C ALA A 183 -2.97 2.71 13.33
N ASP A 184 -3.07 3.96 13.77
CA ASP A 184 -3.38 5.11 12.94
C ASP A 184 -2.28 5.37 11.92
N ALA A 185 -1.01 5.35 12.35
CA ALA A 185 0.13 5.46 11.45
C ALA A 185 0.17 4.30 10.42
N ARG A 186 -0.27 3.08 10.77
CA ARG A 186 -0.42 1.96 9.83
C ARG A 186 -1.56 2.17 8.83
N LEU A 187 -2.65 2.78 9.26
CA LEU A 187 -3.73 3.18 8.35
C LEU A 187 -3.22 4.22 7.34
N ALA A 188 -2.48 5.24 7.82
CA ALA A 188 -1.82 6.22 6.97
C ALA A 188 -0.85 5.58 5.98
N ALA A 189 -0.03 4.62 6.44
CA ALA A 189 0.86 3.83 5.59
C ALA A 189 0.09 3.04 4.52
N SER A 190 -1.06 2.45 4.88
CA SER A 190 -1.91 1.71 3.93
C SER A 190 -2.47 2.60 2.83
N ILE A 191 -2.87 3.83 3.16
CA ILE A 191 -3.35 4.83 2.18
C ILE A 191 -2.19 5.26 1.26
N ALA A 192 -1.01 5.57 1.82
CA ALA A 192 0.17 5.89 1.02
C ALA A 192 0.60 4.71 0.11
N GLY A 193 0.39 3.48 0.57
CA GLY A 193 0.59 2.27 -0.23
C GLY A 193 -0.36 2.17 -1.42
N TYR A 194 -1.63 2.53 -1.24
CA TYR A 194 -2.61 2.62 -2.32
C TYR A 194 -2.21 3.69 -3.34
N ASP A 195 -1.80 4.87 -2.88
CA ASP A 195 -1.33 5.98 -3.73
C ASP A 195 -0.08 5.58 -4.52
N THR A 196 0.85 4.85 -3.89
CA THR A 196 2.03 4.30 -4.57
C THR A 196 1.64 3.38 -5.73
N LEU A 197 0.65 2.50 -5.51
CA LEU A 197 0.15 1.61 -6.58
C LEU A 197 -0.55 2.38 -7.70
N LEU A 198 -1.22 3.50 -7.42
CA LEU A 198 -1.78 4.37 -8.47
C LEU A 198 -0.69 4.96 -9.35
N VAL A 199 0.38 5.51 -8.75
CA VAL A 199 1.54 6.03 -9.50
C VAL A 199 2.15 4.95 -10.39
N LEU A 200 2.34 3.75 -9.84
CA LEU A 200 2.90 2.62 -10.59
C LEU A 200 1.96 2.19 -11.72
N LEU A 201 0.66 2.04 -11.45
CA LEU A 201 -0.33 1.58 -12.42
C LEU A 201 -0.45 2.54 -13.60
N THR A 202 -0.54 3.85 -13.36
CA THR A 202 -0.62 4.85 -14.43
C THR A 202 0.64 4.84 -15.30
N ALA A 203 1.82 4.71 -14.69
CA ALA A 203 3.08 4.62 -15.40
C ALA A 203 3.23 3.30 -16.20
N GLU A 204 2.82 2.17 -15.63
CA GLU A 204 2.89 0.86 -16.30
C GLU A 204 1.91 0.77 -17.48
N VAL A 205 0.67 1.27 -17.33
CA VAL A 205 -0.31 1.34 -18.43
C VAL A 205 0.23 2.21 -19.56
N SER A 206 0.76 3.39 -19.25
CA SER A 206 1.34 4.30 -20.23
C SER A 206 2.55 3.68 -20.92
N SER A 207 3.45 3.04 -20.18
CA SER A 207 4.62 2.37 -20.73
C SER A 207 4.23 1.20 -21.64
N ALA A 208 3.28 0.36 -21.23
CA ALA A 208 2.78 -0.76 -22.04
C ALA A 208 2.13 -0.26 -23.34
N TYR A 209 1.35 0.82 -23.27
CA TYR A 209 0.77 1.47 -24.45
C TYR A 209 1.85 1.94 -25.42
N VAL A 210 2.85 2.67 -24.95
CA VAL A 210 3.96 3.17 -25.77
C VAL A 210 4.75 2.02 -26.40
N VAL A 211 5.01 0.94 -25.66
CA VAL A 211 5.66 -0.27 -26.20
C VAL A 211 4.85 -0.85 -27.36
N ILE A 212 3.52 -0.92 -27.24
CA ILE A 212 2.65 -1.42 -28.32
C ILE A 212 2.78 -0.51 -29.55
N ARG A 213 2.68 0.82 -29.39
CA ARG A 213 2.83 1.79 -30.49
C ARG A 213 4.20 1.70 -31.16
N THR A 214 5.24 1.53 -30.36
CA THR A 214 6.62 1.35 -30.88
C THR A 214 6.72 0.07 -31.72
N LEU A 215 6.15 -1.03 -31.27
CA LEU A 215 6.15 -2.30 -32.00
C LEU A 215 5.30 -2.22 -33.28
N GLU A 216 4.19 -1.51 -33.26
CA GLU A 216 3.38 -1.24 -34.47
C GLU A 216 4.17 -0.45 -35.51
N GLN A 217 4.92 0.57 -35.12
CA GLN A 217 5.77 1.34 -36.04
C GLN A 217 6.93 0.51 -36.60
N ARG A 218 7.57 -0.32 -35.75
CA ARG A 218 8.61 -1.26 -36.21
C ARG A 218 8.07 -2.28 -37.20
N LEU A 219 6.85 -2.80 -36.98
CA LEU A 219 6.16 -3.69 -37.90
C LEU A 219 5.86 -3.01 -39.25
N GLU A 220 5.43 -1.76 -39.22
CA GLU A 220 5.20 -0.95 -40.41
C GLU A 220 6.49 -0.78 -41.24
N PHE A 221 7.60 -0.39 -40.58
CA PHE A 221 8.90 -0.30 -41.26
C PHE A 221 9.38 -1.65 -41.80
N ALA A 222 9.24 -2.74 -41.05
CA ALA A 222 9.62 -4.07 -41.51
C ALA A 222 8.82 -4.49 -42.76
N LYS A 223 7.52 -4.26 -42.78
CA LYS A 223 6.65 -4.56 -43.95
C LYS A 223 7.01 -3.69 -45.15
N SER A 224 7.22 -2.40 -44.97
CA SER A 224 7.67 -1.47 -46.03
C SER A 224 9.04 -1.90 -46.61
N ASN A 225 9.96 -2.31 -45.76
CA ASN A 225 11.26 -2.83 -46.21
C ASN A 225 11.12 -4.14 -47.01
N VAL A 226 10.22 -5.05 -46.61
CA VAL A 226 9.90 -6.26 -47.40
C VAL A 226 9.42 -5.89 -48.80
N GLU A 227 8.52 -4.92 -48.94
CA GLU A 227 8.05 -4.46 -50.27
C GLU A 227 9.17 -3.90 -51.13
N ILE A 228 10.08 -3.11 -50.53
CA ILE A 228 11.28 -2.56 -51.24
C ILE A 228 12.19 -3.71 -51.67
N GLN A 229 12.44 -4.67 -50.81
CA GLN A 229 13.31 -5.83 -51.08
C GLN A 229 12.72 -6.80 -52.10
N GLU A 230 11.40 -7.02 -52.08
CA GLU A 230 10.71 -7.79 -53.15
C GLU A 230 10.86 -7.15 -54.50
N ARG A 231 10.74 -5.80 -54.56
CA ARG A 231 11.01 -5.07 -55.82
C ARG A 231 12.47 -5.24 -56.25
N SER A 232 13.41 -5.16 -55.31
CA SER A 232 14.84 -5.34 -55.58
C SER A 232 15.15 -6.75 -56.10
N LEU A 233 14.56 -7.80 -55.50
CA LEU A 233 14.70 -9.17 -55.95
C LEU A 233 14.15 -9.36 -57.38
N ARG A 234 12.96 -8.81 -57.66
CA ARG A 234 12.39 -8.86 -59.01
C ARG A 234 13.31 -8.21 -60.06
N ILE A 235 13.97 -7.06 -59.76
CA ILE A 235 14.93 -6.44 -60.64
C ILE A 235 16.14 -7.34 -60.86
N ALA A 236 16.73 -7.91 -59.80
CA ALA A 236 17.86 -8.85 -59.91
C ALA A 236 17.52 -10.09 -60.75
N GLU A 237 16.32 -10.69 -60.59
CA GLU A 237 15.86 -11.84 -61.37
C GLU A 237 15.67 -11.50 -62.85
N VAL A 238 15.20 -10.28 -63.20
CA VAL A 238 15.05 -9.85 -64.61
C VAL A 238 16.42 -9.63 -65.24
N LEU A 239 17.34 -8.96 -64.55
CA LEU A 239 18.69 -8.75 -65.05
C LEU A 239 19.49 -10.06 -65.19
N PHE A 240 19.33 -11.00 -64.28
CA PHE A 240 19.92 -12.33 -64.36
C PHE A 240 19.41 -13.10 -65.59
N LYS A 241 18.07 -13.13 -65.83
CA LYS A 241 17.49 -13.74 -67.02
C LYS A 241 17.94 -13.08 -68.33
N GLY A 242 18.23 -11.78 -68.32
CA GLY A 242 18.81 -11.05 -69.40
C GLY A 242 20.33 -11.29 -69.62
N GLY A 243 21.00 -11.95 -68.69
CA GLY A 243 22.44 -12.19 -68.71
C GLY A 243 23.28 -11.00 -68.27
N GLU A 244 22.66 -9.97 -67.67
CA GLU A 244 23.30 -8.72 -67.28
C GLU A 244 23.88 -8.78 -65.84
N THR A 245 23.52 -9.80 -65.05
CA THR A 245 24.03 -9.97 -63.67
C THR A 245 24.18 -11.46 -63.33
N SER A 246 24.82 -11.76 -62.16
CA SER A 246 25.08 -13.12 -61.71
C SER A 246 23.94 -13.70 -60.84
N GLU A 247 23.87 -15.04 -60.74
CA GLU A 247 22.97 -15.70 -59.78
C GLU A 247 23.26 -15.26 -58.32
N LEU A 248 24.51 -14.89 -58.02
CA LEU A 248 24.91 -14.36 -56.70
C LEU A 248 24.02 -13.18 -56.27
N ASP A 249 23.75 -12.23 -57.15
CA ASP A 249 22.92 -11.06 -56.85
C ASP A 249 21.50 -11.45 -56.48
N VAL A 250 20.90 -12.44 -57.23
CA VAL A 250 19.58 -12.98 -56.95
C VAL A 250 19.54 -13.66 -55.58
N GLN A 251 20.58 -14.46 -55.26
CA GLN A 251 20.61 -15.17 -53.97
C GLN A 251 20.86 -14.20 -52.78
N GLN A 252 21.65 -13.17 -52.97
CA GLN A 252 21.83 -12.10 -51.96
C GLN A 252 20.53 -11.34 -51.71
N ALA A 253 19.80 -10.96 -52.81
CA ALA A 253 18.50 -10.32 -52.68
C ALA A 253 17.48 -11.18 -51.93
N ARG A 254 17.43 -12.47 -52.29
CA ARG A 254 16.53 -13.43 -51.64
C ARG A 254 16.87 -13.64 -50.17
N SER A 255 18.16 -13.75 -49.84
CA SER A 255 18.62 -13.88 -48.48
C SER A 255 18.22 -12.69 -47.61
N LEU A 256 18.42 -11.45 -48.10
CA LEU A 256 18.04 -10.24 -47.37
C LEU A 256 16.51 -10.17 -47.16
N LEU A 257 15.72 -10.45 -48.22
CA LEU A 257 14.26 -10.45 -48.13
C LEU A 257 13.77 -11.44 -47.06
N HIS A 258 14.23 -12.68 -47.08
CA HIS A 258 13.80 -13.68 -46.10
C HIS A 258 14.29 -13.35 -44.68
N ASN A 259 15.47 -12.75 -44.55
CA ASN A 259 15.94 -12.25 -43.24
C ASN A 259 15.01 -11.18 -42.68
N THR A 260 14.61 -10.19 -43.50
CA THR A 260 13.65 -9.15 -43.05
C THR A 260 12.27 -9.74 -42.79
N GLN A 261 11.77 -10.65 -43.65
CA GLN A 261 10.51 -11.35 -43.40
C GLN A 261 10.53 -12.11 -42.07
N SER A 262 11.67 -12.69 -41.66
CA SER A 262 11.79 -13.44 -40.42
C SER A 262 11.67 -12.56 -39.16
N THR A 263 11.89 -11.25 -39.24
CA THR A 263 11.72 -10.33 -38.12
C THR A 263 10.26 -10.01 -37.82
N ILE A 264 9.37 -10.11 -38.83
CA ILE A 264 7.95 -9.79 -38.67
C ILE A 264 7.26 -10.66 -37.64
N PRO A 265 7.34 -12.02 -37.68
CA PRO A 265 6.75 -12.86 -36.62
C PRO A 265 7.28 -12.57 -35.23
N VAL A 266 8.56 -12.21 -35.09
CA VAL A 266 9.16 -11.86 -33.79
C VAL A 266 8.53 -10.58 -33.23
N LEU A 267 8.34 -9.56 -34.06
CA LEU A 267 7.68 -8.31 -33.69
C LEU A 267 6.20 -8.56 -33.36
N GLU A 268 5.49 -9.42 -34.12
CA GLU A 268 4.10 -9.78 -33.85
C GLU A 268 3.94 -10.52 -32.52
N ILE A 269 4.86 -11.42 -32.17
CA ILE A 269 4.91 -12.07 -30.85
C ILE A 269 5.07 -11.02 -29.76
N SER A 270 6.04 -10.12 -29.92
CA SER A 270 6.31 -9.05 -28.95
C SER A 270 5.11 -8.13 -28.76
N ALA A 271 4.46 -7.73 -29.84
CA ALA A 271 3.25 -6.90 -29.81
C ALA A 271 2.10 -7.62 -29.08
N ARG A 272 1.89 -8.90 -29.36
CA ARG A 272 0.87 -9.70 -28.68
C ARG A 272 1.16 -9.85 -27.19
N GLN A 273 2.42 -10.09 -26.81
CA GLN A 273 2.83 -10.18 -25.41
C GLN A 273 2.61 -8.84 -24.66
N ALA A 274 2.94 -7.72 -25.30
CA ALA A 274 2.69 -6.38 -24.74
C ALA A 274 1.17 -6.13 -24.55
N GLN A 275 0.33 -6.50 -25.54
CA GLN A 275 -1.13 -6.42 -25.43
C GLN A 275 -1.67 -7.30 -24.29
N ASN A 276 -1.17 -8.53 -24.14
CA ASN A 276 -1.56 -9.41 -23.03
C ASN A 276 -1.18 -8.82 -21.67
N GLY A 277 0.01 -8.20 -21.56
CA GLY A 277 0.43 -7.47 -20.37
C GLY A 277 -0.52 -6.31 -20.05
N LEU A 278 -0.90 -5.53 -21.05
CA LEU A 278 -1.86 -4.44 -20.88
C LEU A 278 -3.24 -4.96 -20.43
N CYS A 279 -3.73 -6.11 -20.95
CA CYS A 279 -4.97 -6.71 -20.46
C CYS A 279 -4.95 -6.98 -18.95
N VAL A 280 -3.84 -7.48 -18.43
CA VAL A 280 -3.68 -7.72 -16.97
C VAL A 280 -3.74 -6.42 -16.18
N LEU A 281 -3.08 -5.35 -16.66
CA LEU A 281 -3.14 -4.03 -16.04
C LEU A 281 -4.56 -3.45 -16.05
N LEU A 282 -5.32 -3.70 -17.13
CA LEU A 282 -6.72 -3.32 -17.24
C LEU A 282 -7.67 -4.20 -16.41
N GLY A 283 -7.19 -5.31 -15.82
CA GLY A 283 -8.03 -6.24 -15.06
C GLY A 283 -8.98 -7.07 -15.90
N ILE A 284 -8.64 -7.30 -17.17
CA ILE A 284 -9.43 -8.11 -18.12
C ILE A 284 -8.62 -9.34 -18.59
N PRO A 285 -9.29 -10.43 -19.01
CA PRO A 285 -8.61 -11.57 -19.63
C PRO A 285 -7.85 -11.16 -20.89
N PRO A 286 -6.74 -11.84 -21.23
CA PRO A 286 -6.05 -11.65 -22.51
C PRO A 286 -7.02 -11.76 -23.69
N SER A 287 -7.14 -10.68 -24.45
CA SER A 287 -8.09 -10.53 -25.55
C SER A 287 -7.50 -9.66 -26.66
N ASN A 288 -8.22 -9.55 -27.77
CA ASN A 288 -7.85 -8.63 -28.83
C ASN A 288 -8.21 -7.19 -28.40
N LEU A 289 -7.19 -6.33 -28.32
CA LEU A 289 -7.35 -4.93 -27.93
C LEU A 289 -7.55 -3.97 -29.12
N SER A 290 -7.75 -4.46 -30.34
CA SER A 290 -7.83 -3.59 -31.55
C SER A 290 -8.93 -2.52 -31.46
N GLU A 291 -10.06 -2.83 -30.83
CA GLU A 291 -11.15 -1.85 -30.63
C GLU A 291 -10.77 -0.78 -29.58
N LEU A 292 -10.13 -1.19 -28.48
CA LEU A 292 -9.68 -0.27 -27.43
C LEU A 292 -8.54 0.61 -27.91
N LEU A 293 -7.61 0.05 -28.69
CA LEU A 293 -6.46 0.77 -29.24
C LEU A 293 -6.81 1.55 -30.51
N LYS A 294 -8.01 1.41 -31.07
CA LYS A 294 -8.49 2.04 -32.30
C LYS A 294 -7.57 1.76 -33.52
N GLY A 295 -6.98 0.57 -33.57
CA GLY A 295 -6.01 0.16 -34.59
C GLY A 295 -4.61 0.72 -34.38
N PRO A 296 -3.69 0.47 -35.35
CA PRO A 296 -2.34 1.03 -35.34
C PRO A 296 -2.37 2.56 -35.39
N ALA A 297 -1.48 3.18 -34.62
CA ALA A 297 -1.32 4.64 -34.56
C ALA A 297 0.16 4.99 -34.30
N PRO A 298 0.58 6.22 -34.61
CA PRO A 298 1.94 6.68 -34.34
C PRO A 298 2.24 6.65 -32.84
N ILE A 299 3.53 6.62 -32.50
CA ILE A 299 4.00 6.82 -31.13
C ILE A 299 3.61 8.26 -30.72
N PRO A 300 3.03 8.47 -29.52
CA PRO A 300 2.73 9.82 -29.03
C PRO A 300 3.96 10.73 -29.05
N GLU A 301 3.77 12.01 -29.30
CA GLU A 301 4.86 12.97 -29.29
C GLU A 301 5.14 13.47 -27.86
N ALA A 302 6.44 13.63 -27.54
CA ALA A 302 6.85 14.18 -26.27
C ALA A 302 6.72 15.73 -26.30
N PRO A 303 6.34 16.37 -25.18
CA PRO A 303 6.42 17.82 -25.07
C PRO A 303 7.88 18.29 -25.18
N SER A 304 8.07 19.50 -25.68
CA SER A 304 9.39 20.09 -25.82
C SER A 304 10.05 20.46 -24.49
N GLU A 305 9.27 20.64 -23.45
CA GLU A 305 9.70 21.07 -22.11
C GLU A 305 8.99 20.26 -21.04
N VAL A 306 9.70 19.95 -19.94
CA VAL A 306 9.18 19.22 -18.79
C VAL A 306 9.39 20.01 -17.51
N ALA A 307 8.32 20.26 -16.77
CA ALA A 307 8.39 20.87 -15.46
C ALA A 307 8.63 19.79 -14.39
N VAL A 308 9.66 19.95 -13.57
CA VAL A 308 10.10 18.90 -12.61
C VAL A 308 10.13 19.36 -11.16
N GLY A 309 9.89 20.65 -10.87
CA GLY A 309 10.00 21.18 -9.51
C GLY A 309 11.43 21.08 -8.96
N ILE A 310 11.57 21.13 -7.64
CA ILE A 310 12.85 21.03 -6.95
C ILE A 310 12.96 19.70 -6.16
N PRO A 311 14.17 19.18 -5.90
CA PRO A 311 14.36 17.90 -5.19
C PRO A 311 13.65 17.80 -3.84
N GLY A 312 13.56 18.90 -3.08
CA GLY A 312 12.88 18.94 -1.80
C GLY A 312 11.38 18.61 -1.85
N ASP A 313 10.72 18.81 -2.99
CA ASP A 313 9.30 18.52 -3.17
C ASP A 313 9.01 17.01 -3.20
N LEU A 314 9.99 16.17 -3.55
CA LEU A 314 9.85 14.72 -3.53
C LEU A 314 9.45 14.19 -2.15
N LEU A 315 10.01 14.78 -1.09
CA LEU A 315 9.75 14.36 0.29
C LEU A 315 8.30 14.54 0.71
N ARG A 316 7.61 15.48 0.08
CA ARG A 316 6.20 15.76 0.37
C ARG A 316 5.25 15.00 -0.54
N ARG A 317 5.68 14.77 -1.77
CA ARG A 317 4.82 14.38 -2.87
C ARG A 317 4.77 12.88 -3.11
N ARG A 318 5.92 12.19 -3.05
CA ARG A 318 6.01 10.76 -3.36
C ARG A 318 5.32 9.90 -2.30
N PRO A 319 4.30 9.12 -2.72
CA PRO A 319 3.58 8.28 -1.77
C PRO A 319 4.43 7.16 -1.16
N ASP A 320 5.43 6.63 -1.88
CA ASP A 320 6.32 5.57 -1.38
C ASP A 320 7.28 6.07 -0.29
N ILE A 321 7.70 7.35 -0.35
CA ILE A 321 8.45 7.99 0.73
C ILE A 321 7.54 8.17 1.96
N ARG A 322 6.30 8.64 1.76
CA ARG A 322 5.31 8.78 2.85
C ARG A 322 4.96 7.43 3.48
N LEU A 323 4.85 6.38 2.66
CA LEU A 323 4.63 5.01 3.15
C LEU A 323 5.74 4.60 4.14
N SER A 324 7.01 4.81 3.79
CA SER A 324 8.13 4.46 4.67
C SER A 324 8.22 5.35 5.91
N GLU A 325 7.85 6.64 5.81
CA GLU A 325 7.72 7.56 6.94
C GLU A 325 6.67 7.07 7.94
N PHE A 326 5.45 6.73 7.49
CA PHE A 326 4.38 6.25 8.36
C PHE A 326 4.68 4.86 8.95
N GLN A 327 5.39 4.00 8.25
CA GLN A 327 5.87 2.74 8.81
C GLN A 327 6.86 2.96 9.96
N ALA A 328 7.76 3.93 9.82
CA ALA A 328 8.67 4.31 10.90
C ALA A 328 7.90 4.92 12.08
N ALA A 329 6.94 5.80 11.83
CA ALA A 329 6.09 6.39 12.88
C ALA A 329 5.34 5.30 13.68
N ALA A 330 4.71 4.35 12.98
CA ALA A 330 4.04 3.22 13.62
C ALA A 330 4.97 2.39 14.51
N GLN A 331 6.19 2.16 14.06
CA GLN A 331 7.18 1.39 14.82
C GLN A 331 7.73 2.18 16.01
N GLY A 332 7.88 3.50 15.88
CA GLY A 332 8.26 4.39 16.97
C GLY A 332 7.27 4.32 18.15
N ALA A 333 5.97 4.36 17.85
CA ALA A 333 4.91 4.20 18.85
C ALA A 333 4.97 2.83 19.56
N LEU A 334 5.35 1.75 18.85
CA LEU A 334 5.49 0.40 19.44
C LEU A 334 6.65 0.32 20.47
N ILE A 335 7.63 1.21 20.43
CA ILE A 335 8.65 1.30 21.48
C ILE A 335 7.95 1.64 22.79
N GLY A 336 7.07 2.67 22.78
CA GLY A 336 6.31 3.08 23.96
C GLY A 336 5.37 1.99 24.48
N VAL A 337 4.73 1.22 23.60
CA VAL A 337 3.92 0.04 23.99
C VAL A 337 4.78 -0.98 24.75
N ALA A 338 5.97 -1.29 24.23
CA ALA A 338 6.89 -2.26 24.85
C ALA A 338 7.52 -1.71 26.15
N GLU A 339 7.77 -0.41 26.22
CA GLU A 339 8.33 0.26 27.40
C GLU A 339 7.34 0.27 28.56
N ALA A 340 6.04 0.40 28.28
CA ALA A 340 5.00 0.34 29.29
C ALA A 340 5.01 -0.97 30.10
N ASP A 341 5.43 -2.07 29.50
CA ASP A 341 5.53 -3.39 30.18
C ASP A 341 6.67 -3.45 31.25
N LEU A 342 7.54 -2.42 31.32
CA LEU A 342 8.54 -2.28 32.40
C LEU A 342 7.92 -1.77 33.71
N TYR A 343 6.73 -1.21 33.66
CA TYR A 343 6.06 -0.53 34.76
C TYR A 343 4.89 -1.34 35.30
N PRO A 344 4.37 -1.00 36.51
CA PRO A 344 3.20 -1.69 37.06
C PRO A 344 1.95 -1.47 36.20
N HIS A 345 1.23 -2.54 35.88
CA HIS A 345 -0.09 -2.51 35.27
C HIS A 345 -1.15 -2.33 36.35
N PHE A 346 -2.03 -1.36 36.19
CA PHE A 346 -3.12 -1.07 37.12
C PHE A 346 -4.45 -1.52 36.52
N GLU A 347 -5.21 -2.29 37.30
CA GLU A 347 -6.47 -2.89 36.83
C GLU A 347 -7.60 -2.62 37.81
N VAL A 348 -8.78 -2.34 37.28
CA VAL A 348 -10.06 -2.30 37.97
C VAL A 348 -10.90 -3.46 37.46
N GLY A 349 -11.47 -4.26 38.37
CA GLY A 349 -12.24 -5.42 37.92
C GLY A 349 -13.28 -5.87 38.95
N GLY A 350 -14.05 -6.86 38.53
CA GLY A 350 -15.02 -7.49 39.40
C GLY A 350 -15.89 -8.50 38.69
N SER A 351 -16.65 -9.21 39.49
CA SER A 351 -17.67 -10.15 39.00
C SER A 351 -18.92 -10.06 39.84
N ILE A 352 -20.05 -10.26 39.21
CA ILE A 352 -21.35 -10.45 39.87
C ILE A 352 -22.05 -11.61 39.21
N GLY A 353 -22.60 -12.52 40.04
CA GLY A 353 -23.23 -13.72 39.51
C GLY A 353 -23.91 -14.54 40.58
N PHE A 354 -24.29 -15.73 40.22
CA PHE A 354 -24.95 -16.71 41.10
C PHE A 354 -24.08 -17.97 41.17
N ALA A 355 -23.96 -18.53 42.37
CA ALA A 355 -23.26 -19.78 42.59
C ALA A 355 -24.05 -20.65 43.58
N VAL A 356 -24.36 -21.88 43.23
CA VAL A 356 -25.18 -22.81 44.06
C VAL A 356 -24.71 -24.24 43.92
N GLY A 357 -24.93 -25.02 44.97
CA GLY A 357 -24.72 -26.46 44.94
C GLY A 357 -25.87 -27.28 44.35
N ASN A 358 -27.00 -26.64 43.99
CA ASN A 358 -28.15 -27.31 43.39
C ASN A 358 -28.82 -26.37 42.38
N SER A 359 -29.08 -26.84 41.19
CA SER A 359 -29.64 -26.05 40.10
C SER A 359 -30.97 -25.32 40.40
N ASN A 360 -31.77 -25.83 41.31
CA ASN A 360 -33.07 -25.25 41.67
C ASN A 360 -32.99 -23.90 42.40
N GLY A 361 -31.82 -23.55 42.93
CA GLY A 361 -31.59 -22.27 43.63
C GLY A 361 -30.78 -21.24 42.86
N LEU A 362 -30.44 -21.48 41.59
CA LEU A 362 -29.44 -20.69 40.84
C LEU A 362 -29.76 -19.20 40.79
N PHE A 363 -31.00 -18.78 40.67
CA PHE A 363 -31.41 -17.39 40.61
C PHE A 363 -32.08 -16.87 41.89
N ASN A 364 -31.80 -17.46 43.02
CA ASN A 364 -32.28 -16.98 44.30
C ASN A 364 -31.33 -15.87 44.82
N GLY A 365 -31.89 -14.86 45.51
CA GLY A 365 -31.10 -13.78 46.08
C GLY A 365 -29.99 -14.20 47.04
N ASP A 366 -30.18 -15.31 47.75
CA ASP A 366 -29.18 -15.88 48.65
C ASP A 366 -28.01 -16.57 47.92
N SER A 367 -28.13 -16.78 46.62
CA SER A 367 -27.11 -17.37 45.74
C SER A 367 -26.24 -16.31 45.03
N LEU A 368 -26.55 -15.02 45.24
CA LEU A 368 -25.82 -13.93 44.62
C LEU A 368 -24.41 -13.82 45.21
N VAL A 369 -23.42 -13.89 44.37
CA VAL A 369 -22.01 -13.69 44.70
C VAL A 369 -21.49 -12.49 43.91
N GLY A 370 -20.83 -11.56 44.59
CA GLY A 370 -20.22 -10.40 43.96
C GLY A 370 -18.82 -10.15 44.53
N VAL A 371 -17.87 -9.90 43.64
CA VAL A 371 -16.51 -9.46 43.99
C VAL A 371 -16.24 -8.16 43.24
N PHE A 372 -15.82 -7.14 43.94
CA PHE A 372 -15.39 -5.88 43.35
C PHE A 372 -13.96 -5.59 43.78
N THR A 373 -13.06 -5.49 42.81
CA THR A 373 -11.65 -5.17 43.00
C THR A 373 -11.43 -3.76 42.45
N PRO A 374 -11.58 -2.72 43.28
CA PRO A 374 -11.50 -1.34 42.82
C PRO A 374 -10.10 -0.93 42.38
N PHE A 375 -9.11 -1.69 42.79
CA PHE A 375 -7.72 -1.47 42.46
C PHE A 375 -6.91 -2.75 42.65
N SER A 376 -6.22 -3.16 41.62
CA SER A 376 -5.17 -4.16 41.65
C SER A 376 -4.00 -3.71 40.80
N PHE A 377 -2.82 -4.23 41.09
CA PHE A 377 -1.67 -4.02 40.23
C PHE A 377 -0.87 -5.29 40.07
N ARG A 378 -0.24 -5.42 38.90
CA ARG A 378 0.73 -6.47 38.59
C ARG A 378 1.99 -5.82 38.05
N TRP A 379 3.14 -6.20 38.60
CA TRP A 379 4.45 -5.73 38.17
C TRP A 379 5.43 -6.90 38.03
N ASP A 380 5.89 -7.14 36.81
CA ASP A 380 6.80 -8.24 36.51
C ASP A 380 8.26 -7.83 36.79
N ILE A 381 8.64 -7.75 38.06
CA ILE A 381 9.96 -7.25 38.51
C ILE A 381 11.12 -8.21 38.20
N PHE A 382 10.88 -9.53 38.23
CA PHE A 382 11.90 -10.53 37.93
C PHE A 382 11.59 -11.20 36.57
N ASN A 383 12.11 -10.61 35.49
CA ASN A 383 11.86 -11.09 34.12
C ASN A 383 13.15 -11.45 33.36
N TYR A 384 14.31 -11.47 34.05
CA TYR A 384 15.62 -11.81 33.49
C TYR A 384 15.98 -11.02 32.21
N GLY A 385 15.53 -9.78 32.11
CA GLY A 385 15.80 -8.89 31.00
C GLY A 385 14.90 -9.11 29.77
N ARG A 386 13.90 -10.01 29.82
CA ARG A 386 13.01 -10.32 28.70
C ARG A 386 12.26 -9.08 28.20
N ILE A 387 11.64 -8.31 29.09
CA ILE A 387 10.91 -7.09 28.75
C ILE A 387 11.86 -6.04 28.18
N LYS A 388 12.99 -5.79 28.86
CA LYS A 388 13.99 -4.83 28.38
C LYS A 388 14.54 -5.18 26.99
N ASN A 389 14.77 -6.46 26.71
CA ASN A 389 15.19 -6.89 25.39
C ASN A 389 14.08 -6.76 24.33
N ASN A 390 12.79 -6.87 24.73
CA ASN A 390 11.69 -6.56 23.82
C ASN A 390 11.68 -5.08 23.40
N VAL A 391 11.90 -4.16 24.35
CA VAL A 391 12.06 -2.71 24.04
C VAL A 391 13.20 -2.51 23.04
N ARG A 392 14.37 -3.14 23.28
CA ARG A 392 15.51 -3.06 22.36
C ARG A 392 15.22 -3.63 20.96
N ILE A 393 14.39 -4.66 20.86
CA ILE A 393 13.93 -5.17 19.57
C ILE A 393 13.10 -4.13 18.83
N GLN A 394 12.15 -3.47 19.52
CA GLN A 394 11.33 -2.44 18.87
C GLN A 394 12.16 -1.23 18.45
N ASP A 395 13.11 -0.82 19.27
CA ASP A 395 14.05 0.26 18.97
C ASP A 395 14.94 -0.07 17.75
N ALA A 396 15.53 -1.25 17.71
CA ALA A 396 16.32 -1.69 16.55
C ALA A 396 15.51 -1.78 15.25
N ARG A 397 14.22 -2.17 15.35
CA ARG A 397 13.30 -2.17 14.19
C ARG A 397 12.97 -0.76 13.74
N PHE A 398 12.81 0.17 14.67
CA PHE A 398 12.61 1.58 14.36
C PHE A 398 13.80 2.15 13.59
N GLU A 399 15.02 1.90 14.06
CA GLU A 399 16.24 2.35 13.37
C GLU A 399 16.37 1.74 11.96
N GLN A 400 16.01 0.46 11.78
CA GLN A 400 15.96 -0.17 10.44
C GLN A 400 15.02 0.58 9.49
N LEU A 401 13.86 1.04 9.97
CA LEU A 401 12.90 1.77 9.16
C LEU A 401 13.35 3.20 8.86
N LEU A 402 14.07 3.86 9.79
CA LEU A 402 14.69 5.16 9.54
C LEU A 402 15.74 5.08 8.42
N VAL A 403 16.61 4.07 8.47
CA VAL A 403 17.61 3.84 7.41
C VAL A 403 16.91 3.48 6.08
N THR A 404 15.83 2.70 6.13
CA THR A 404 15.03 2.37 4.94
C THR A 404 14.41 3.62 4.33
N TYR A 405 13.88 4.52 5.14
CA TYR A 405 13.36 5.82 4.69
C TYR A 405 14.45 6.65 4.00
N GLN A 406 15.64 6.76 4.60
CA GLN A 406 16.76 7.50 4.00
C GLN A 406 17.18 6.91 2.66
N ASN A 407 17.30 5.59 2.58
CA ASN A 407 17.61 4.90 1.31
C ASN A 407 16.53 5.15 0.25
N LYS A 408 15.25 5.16 0.64
CA LYS A 408 14.13 5.41 -0.27
C LYS A 408 14.19 6.81 -0.88
N VAL A 409 14.61 7.81 -0.10
CA VAL A 409 14.83 9.17 -0.59
C VAL A 409 15.97 9.23 -1.61
N LEU A 410 17.09 8.54 -1.34
CA LEU A 410 18.20 8.47 -2.28
C LEU A 410 17.82 7.75 -3.59
N GLU A 411 17.08 6.65 -3.50
CA GLU A 411 16.55 5.95 -4.67
C GLU A 411 15.61 6.83 -5.49
N ALA A 412 14.74 7.59 -4.83
CA ALA A 412 13.83 8.51 -5.49
C ALA A 412 14.58 9.61 -6.26
N ALA A 413 15.60 10.21 -5.65
CA ALA A 413 16.43 11.21 -6.34
C ALA A 413 17.15 10.60 -7.56
N ARG A 414 17.74 9.41 -7.40
CA ARG A 414 18.39 8.68 -8.50
C ARG A 414 17.42 8.39 -9.65
N GLU A 415 16.18 8.01 -9.36
CA GLU A 415 15.16 7.71 -10.38
C GLU A 415 14.83 8.97 -11.20
N VAL A 416 14.69 10.13 -10.57
CA VAL A 416 14.44 11.39 -11.28
C VAL A 416 15.63 11.76 -12.17
N GLU A 417 16.84 11.75 -11.63
CA GLU A 417 18.06 12.08 -12.40
C GLU A 417 18.24 11.15 -13.60
N ASN A 418 18.05 9.84 -13.42
CA ASN A 418 18.12 8.88 -14.51
C ASN A 418 17.03 9.11 -15.57
N GLY A 419 15.83 9.48 -15.14
CA GLY A 419 14.74 9.83 -16.06
C GLY A 419 15.05 11.07 -16.88
N LEU A 420 15.54 12.13 -16.22
CA LEU A 420 15.87 13.41 -16.86
C LEU A 420 16.99 13.24 -17.89
N ILE A 421 18.13 12.67 -17.49
CA ILE A 421 19.26 12.48 -18.42
C ILE A 421 18.87 11.56 -19.58
N GLY A 422 18.07 10.50 -19.31
CA GLY A 422 17.55 9.61 -20.35
C GLY A 422 16.68 10.37 -21.35
N PHE A 423 15.74 11.18 -20.87
CA PHE A 423 14.85 11.98 -21.71
C PHE A 423 15.61 12.96 -22.61
N ILE A 424 16.51 13.77 -22.04
CA ILE A 424 17.28 14.77 -22.77
C ILE A 424 18.17 14.12 -23.84
N ARG A 425 18.96 13.11 -23.45
CA ARG A 425 19.95 12.51 -24.35
C ARG A 425 19.31 11.67 -25.45
N THR A 426 18.19 10.99 -25.15
CA THR A 426 17.48 10.23 -26.18
C THR A 426 16.80 11.14 -27.20
N GLN A 427 16.31 12.32 -26.83
CA GLN A 427 15.84 13.33 -27.82
C GLN A 427 16.96 13.83 -28.71
N GLN A 428 18.16 14.04 -28.17
CA GLN A 428 19.32 14.41 -28.99
C GLN A 428 19.70 13.27 -29.93
N GLN A 429 19.70 12.05 -29.47
CA GLN A 429 19.97 10.83 -30.26
C GLN A 429 18.94 10.67 -31.39
N GLU A 430 17.66 10.87 -31.11
CA GLU A 430 16.57 10.71 -32.07
C GLU A 430 16.76 11.62 -33.28
N LYS A 431 17.17 12.87 -33.10
CA LYS A 431 17.44 13.78 -34.20
C LYS A 431 18.51 13.27 -35.17
N PHE A 432 19.60 12.70 -34.62
CA PHE A 432 20.64 12.09 -35.46
C PHE A 432 20.19 10.81 -36.15
N LEU A 433 19.36 10.00 -35.47
CA LEU A 433 18.81 8.77 -36.03
C LEU A 433 17.79 9.07 -37.13
N ASP A 434 16.99 10.13 -37.01
CA ASP A 434 16.05 10.55 -38.02
C ASP A 434 16.79 11.06 -39.29
N ASP A 435 17.83 11.87 -39.12
CA ASP A 435 18.68 12.27 -40.23
C ASP A 435 19.38 11.08 -40.90
N ALA A 436 19.88 10.13 -40.10
CA ALA A 436 20.52 8.92 -40.63
C ALA A 436 19.52 8.00 -41.38
N ALA A 437 18.30 7.82 -40.85
CA ALA A 437 17.27 7.04 -41.53
C ALA A 437 16.82 7.66 -42.85
N ARG A 438 16.64 8.98 -42.88
CA ARG A 438 16.34 9.72 -44.13
C ARG A 438 17.47 9.60 -45.17
N ALA A 439 18.73 9.72 -44.73
CA ALA A 439 19.89 9.56 -45.61
C ALA A 439 20.01 8.12 -46.14
N ALA A 440 19.77 7.12 -45.31
CA ALA A 440 19.76 5.70 -45.70
C ALA A 440 18.64 5.36 -46.69
N ASP A 441 17.44 5.91 -46.51
CA ASP A 441 16.33 5.75 -47.44
C ASP A 441 16.71 6.36 -48.81
N ARG A 442 17.22 7.58 -48.82
CA ARG A 442 17.65 8.22 -50.07
C ARG A 442 18.79 7.48 -50.77
N ALA A 443 19.77 6.96 -49.98
CA ALA A 443 20.86 6.15 -50.54
C ALA A 443 20.34 4.85 -51.16
N THR A 444 19.37 4.19 -50.51
CA THR A 444 18.73 2.99 -51.01
C THR A 444 17.99 3.22 -52.34
N GLN A 445 17.24 4.33 -52.44
CA GLN A 445 16.55 4.71 -53.67
C GLN A 445 17.54 4.93 -54.81
N ILE A 446 18.65 5.66 -54.54
CA ILE A 446 19.68 5.93 -55.56
C ILE A 446 20.41 4.63 -55.97
N ALA A 447 20.81 3.81 -54.99
CA ALA A 447 21.49 2.52 -55.27
C ALA A 447 20.65 1.60 -56.13
N LEU A 448 19.37 1.49 -55.81
CA LEU A 448 18.44 0.66 -56.59
C LEU A 448 18.23 1.15 -58.02
N LEU A 449 18.17 2.48 -58.21
CA LEU A 449 18.10 3.09 -59.53
C LEU A 449 19.38 2.81 -60.34
N GLN A 450 20.57 3.06 -59.72
CA GLN A 450 21.85 2.78 -60.38
C GLN A 450 22.05 1.31 -60.75
N TYR A 451 21.60 0.37 -59.87
CA TYR A 451 21.65 -1.05 -60.13
C TYR A 451 20.74 -1.41 -61.34
N LYS A 452 19.53 -0.88 -61.36
CA LYS A 452 18.59 -1.07 -62.47
C LYS A 452 19.13 -0.63 -63.83
N GLU A 453 19.92 0.49 -63.84
CA GLU A 453 20.54 1.05 -65.02
C GLU A 453 21.94 0.43 -65.32
N GLY A 454 22.36 -0.62 -64.58
CA GLY A 454 23.64 -1.30 -64.76
C GLY A 454 24.88 -0.49 -64.36
N LEU A 455 24.71 0.60 -63.58
CA LEU A 455 25.78 1.52 -63.19
C LEU A 455 26.49 1.07 -61.92
N THR A 456 26.00 0.07 -61.18
CA THR A 456 26.58 -0.47 -59.95
C THR A 456 26.23 -1.92 -59.76
N ASP A 457 26.98 -2.65 -58.90
CA ASP A 457 26.69 -4.01 -58.48
C ASP A 457 25.61 -4.10 -57.40
N TYR A 458 25.06 -5.29 -57.19
CA TYR A 458 24.00 -5.52 -56.19
C TYR A 458 24.51 -5.34 -54.76
N THR A 459 25.80 -5.53 -54.47
CA THR A 459 26.41 -5.39 -53.15
C THR A 459 26.11 -4.03 -52.56
N ARG A 460 26.10 -2.95 -53.39
CA ARG A 460 25.76 -1.60 -52.97
C ARG A 460 24.30 -1.50 -52.56
N VAL A 461 23.39 -2.09 -53.32
CA VAL A 461 21.95 -2.13 -52.98
C VAL A 461 21.74 -2.90 -51.69
N LEU A 462 22.39 -4.07 -51.55
CA LEU A 462 22.33 -4.89 -50.35
C LEU A 462 22.75 -4.11 -49.10
N ASN A 463 23.90 -3.45 -49.12
CA ASN A 463 24.44 -2.70 -48.02
C ASN A 463 23.54 -1.51 -47.62
N THR A 464 23.01 -0.76 -48.61
CA THR A 464 22.12 0.37 -48.32
C THR A 464 20.77 -0.09 -47.74
N GLN A 465 20.20 -1.19 -48.24
CA GLN A 465 18.95 -1.77 -47.69
C GLN A 465 19.13 -2.31 -46.28
N GLN A 466 20.25 -3.00 -45.99
CA GLN A 466 20.57 -3.44 -44.62
C GLN A 466 20.71 -2.25 -43.68
N LEU A 467 21.40 -1.19 -44.09
CA LEU A 467 21.52 0.01 -43.29
C LEU A 467 20.17 0.69 -43.05
N LEU A 468 19.31 0.80 -44.08
CA LEU A 468 17.97 1.38 -43.94
C LEU A 468 17.15 0.66 -42.91
N VAL A 469 17.07 -0.70 -42.99
CA VAL A 469 16.35 -1.52 -41.99
C VAL A 469 16.85 -1.25 -40.57
N ALA A 470 18.18 -1.23 -40.38
CA ALA A 470 18.77 -1.00 -39.07
C ALA A 470 18.49 0.40 -38.51
N GLN A 471 18.60 1.44 -39.38
CA GLN A 471 18.36 2.83 -38.94
C GLN A 471 16.87 3.07 -38.59
N GLN A 472 15.95 2.57 -39.41
CA GLN A 472 14.51 2.72 -39.14
C GLN A 472 14.08 1.97 -37.88
N ASP A 473 14.60 0.78 -37.61
CA ASP A 473 14.31 0.00 -36.41
C ASP A 473 14.83 0.72 -35.15
N THR A 474 16.06 1.25 -35.22
CA THR A 474 16.65 2.02 -34.12
C THR A 474 15.90 3.33 -33.88
N LEU A 475 15.50 4.04 -34.94
CA LEU A 475 14.72 5.28 -34.84
C LEU A 475 13.37 5.05 -34.15
N ALA A 476 12.62 4.03 -34.57
CA ALA A 476 11.34 3.69 -33.93
C ALA A 476 11.52 3.36 -32.45
N SER A 477 12.55 2.59 -32.11
CA SER A 477 12.89 2.25 -30.73
C SER A 477 13.23 3.51 -29.91
N SER A 478 14.06 4.41 -30.46
CA SER A 478 14.46 5.66 -29.80
C SER A 478 13.27 6.58 -29.55
N ARG A 479 12.32 6.69 -30.49
CA ARG A 479 11.07 7.45 -30.30
C ARG A 479 10.23 6.91 -29.16
N GLY A 480 10.09 5.60 -29.06
CA GLY A 480 9.42 4.94 -27.92
C GLY A 480 10.14 5.17 -26.60
N ASP A 481 11.48 5.14 -26.60
CA ASP A 481 12.28 5.33 -25.39
C ASP A 481 12.21 6.77 -24.86
N ILE A 482 12.09 7.80 -25.70
CA ILE A 482 11.84 9.19 -25.28
C ILE A 482 10.60 9.26 -24.38
N ILE A 483 9.48 8.68 -24.83
CA ILE A 483 8.22 8.69 -24.07
C ILE A 483 8.35 7.84 -22.79
N ARG A 484 9.05 6.72 -22.85
CA ARG A 484 9.29 5.87 -21.66
C ARG A 484 10.13 6.59 -20.60
N TYR A 485 11.15 7.36 -20.99
CA TYR A 485 11.91 8.21 -20.07
C TYR A 485 11.05 9.33 -19.49
N LEU A 486 10.19 9.95 -20.32
CA LEU A 486 9.23 10.94 -19.84
C LEU A 486 8.27 10.35 -18.80
N ILE A 487 7.72 9.16 -19.06
CA ILE A 487 6.88 8.41 -18.10
C ILE A 487 7.66 8.14 -16.81
N ALA A 488 8.94 7.74 -16.93
CA ALA A 488 9.79 7.48 -15.78
C ALA A 488 10.02 8.75 -14.95
N VAL A 489 10.17 9.92 -15.57
CA VAL A 489 10.24 11.23 -14.87
C VAL A 489 8.97 11.48 -14.07
N TYR A 490 7.78 11.43 -14.70
CA TYR A 490 6.52 11.69 -14.00
C TYR A 490 6.24 10.68 -12.90
N LYS A 491 6.53 9.40 -13.12
CA LYS A 491 6.47 8.36 -12.10
C LYS A 491 7.39 8.69 -10.91
N SER A 492 8.64 9.06 -11.19
CA SER A 492 9.64 9.35 -10.14
C SER A 492 9.34 10.65 -9.39
N LEU A 493 8.63 11.59 -9.99
CA LEU A 493 8.06 12.77 -9.34
C LEU A 493 6.82 12.46 -8.50
N GLY A 494 6.32 11.22 -8.53
CA GLY A 494 5.13 10.79 -7.79
C GLY A 494 3.82 11.29 -8.39
N GLY A 495 3.75 11.50 -9.71
CA GLY A 495 2.54 11.99 -10.37
C GLY A 495 1.45 10.93 -10.49
N GLY A 496 0.18 11.35 -10.46
CA GLY A 496 -1.00 10.53 -10.78
C GLY A 496 -1.83 10.05 -9.62
N TRP A 497 -1.31 10.02 -8.37
CA TRP A 497 -2.09 9.56 -7.23
C TRP A 497 -3.21 10.52 -6.81
N GLU A 498 -3.03 11.82 -7.02
CA GLU A 498 -4.03 12.84 -6.71
C GLU A 498 -5.33 12.66 -7.52
N SER A 499 -5.25 11.92 -8.64
CA SER A 499 -6.42 11.60 -9.49
C SER A 499 -7.53 10.83 -8.75
N ARG A 500 -7.25 10.24 -7.57
CA ARG A 500 -8.23 9.55 -6.72
C ARG A 500 -9.07 10.49 -5.85
N VAL A 501 -8.63 11.74 -5.66
CA VAL A 501 -9.32 12.68 -4.76
C VAL A 501 -10.78 12.81 -5.16
N GLY A 502 -11.68 12.63 -4.20
CA GLY A 502 -13.14 12.67 -4.42
C GLY A 502 -13.71 11.43 -5.13
N LYS A 503 -12.93 10.35 -5.33
CA LYS A 503 -13.42 9.10 -5.93
C LYS A 503 -13.42 7.96 -4.91
N ASP A 504 -14.35 7.02 -5.09
CA ASP A 504 -14.41 5.80 -4.30
C ASP A 504 -13.19 4.90 -4.60
N ILE A 505 -12.54 4.40 -3.55
CA ILE A 505 -11.38 3.48 -3.65
C ILE A 505 -11.78 2.05 -4.00
N LEU A 506 -13.04 1.68 -3.81
CA LEU A 506 -13.57 0.34 -4.06
C LEU A 506 -14.89 0.40 -4.82
N PRO A 507 -15.15 -0.55 -5.73
CA PRO A 507 -16.43 -0.64 -6.40
C PRO A 507 -17.58 -0.90 -5.42
N ALA A 508 -18.71 -0.21 -5.60
CA ALA A 508 -19.92 -0.36 -4.78
C ALA A 508 -20.36 -1.83 -4.65
N LYS A 509 -20.28 -2.61 -5.75
CA LYS A 509 -20.59 -4.05 -5.74
C LYS A 509 -19.74 -4.83 -4.73
N THR A 510 -18.46 -4.47 -4.55
CA THR A 510 -17.58 -5.12 -3.57
C THR A 510 -18.04 -4.80 -2.15
N LEU A 511 -18.31 -3.53 -1.87
CA LEU A 511 -18.81 -3.08 -0.56
C LEU A 511 -20.16 -3.72 -0.20
N ASP A 512 -21.09 -3.81 -1.15
CA ASP A 512 -22.39 -4.46 -0.95
C ASP A 512 -22.25 -5.96 -0.64
N THR A 513 -21.31 -6.63 -1.30
CA THR A 513 -21.02 -8.04 -1.03
C THR A 513 -20.44 -8.24 0.37
N MET A 514 -19.60 -7.33 0.83
CA MET A 514 -19.01 -7.35 2.18
C MET A 514 -20.07 -7.09 3.25
N ARG A 515 -20.97 -6.09 3.06
CA ARG A 515 -22.09 -5.81 3.97
C ARG A 515 -23.03 -7.00 4.15
N LYS A 516 -23.30 -7.74 3.06
CA LYS A 516 -24.14 -8.94 3.13
C LYS A 516 -23.51 -10.12 3.86
N ARG A 517 -22.19 -10.16 3.95
CA ARG A 517 -21.43 -11.28 4.53
C ARG A 517 -21.12 -11.07 6.00
N THR A 518 -20.88 -9.82 6.41
CA THR A 518 -20.42 -9.47 7.77
C THR A 518 -20.95 -8.08 8.11
N ASP A 519 -21.31 -7.86 9.36
CA ASP A 519 -21.65 -6.53 9.86
C ASP A 519 -20.37 -5.69 9.95
N TRP A 520 -20.30 -4.64 9.14
CA TRP A 520 -19.17 -3.72 9.06
C TRP A 520 -19.47 -2.39 9.75
N GLY A 521 -20.69 -2.17 10.22
CA GLY A 521 -21.11 -0.86 10.73
C GLY A 521 -20.76 0.28 9.76
N ASP A 522 -20.25 1.38 10.29
CA ASP A 522 -19.89 2.59 9.53
C ASP A 522 -18.51 2.48 8.82
N LEU A 523 -17.75 1.38 9.02
CA LEU A 523 -16.40 1.23 8.44
C LEU A 523 -16.38 1.15 6.91
N LEU A 524 -17.51 0.78 6.29
CA LEU A 524 -17.67 0.75 4.82
C LEU A 524 -18.26 2.04 4.25
N ASP A 525 -18.58 3.02 5.07
CA ASP A 525 -19.06 4.29 4.54
C ASP A 525 -17.96 4.95 3.71
N PRO A 526 -18.34 5.58 2.57
CA PRO A 526 -17.37 6.20 1.70
C PRO A 526 -16.68 7.35 2.45
N VAL A 527 -15.54 7.05 3.03
CA VAL A 527 -14.64 8.07 3.52
C VAL A 527 -13.80 8.47 2.32
N SER A 528 -14.08 9.67 1.79
CA SER A 528 -13.15 10.29 0.86
C SER A 528 -11.79 10.34 1.54
N LEU A 529 -10.81 9.65 0.98
CA LEU A 529 -9.45 9.71 1.52
C LEU A 529 -8.98 11.16 1.43
N PRO A 530 -8.35 11.71 2.49
CA PRO A 530 -7.88 13.08 2.48
C PRO A 530 -6.91 13.31 1.31
N ALA A 531 -6.95 14.49 0.72
CA ALA A 531 -6.04 14.89 -0.35
C ALA A 531 -4.59 14.94 0.15
N GLU A 532 -4.40 15.47 1.36
CA GLU A 532 -3.14 15.44 2.07
C GLU A 532 -3.32 14.68 3.38
N MET A 533 -2.39 13.78 3.66
CA MET A 533 -2.34 13.10 4.94
C MET A 533 -1.52 13.98 5.88
N GLU A 534 -2.14 14.44 6.95
CA GLU A 534 -1.45 15.07 8.06
C GLU A 534 -0.46 14.09 8.70
N GLN A 535 0.54 14.60 9.42
CA GLN A 535 1.41 13.74 10.22
C GLN A 535 0.55 12.95 11.21
N PRO A 536 0.87 11.67 11.46
CA PRO A 536 0.12 10.90 12.43
C PRO A 536 0.17 11.60 13.80
N PRO A 537 -0.95 11.58 14.56
CA PRO A 537 -0.99 12.18 15.89
C PRO A 537 0.10 11.54 16.76
N THR A 538 0.77 12.34 17.56
CA THR A 538 1.70 11.84 18.59
C THR A 538 0.91 11.27 19.76
N GLY A 539 1.52 10.43 20.60
CA GLY A 539 0.84 9.86 21.76
C GLY A 539 0.27 10.89 22.75
N LYS A 540 0.68 12.17 22.63
CA LYS A 540 0.12 13.29 23.38
C LYS A 540 -1.18 13.82 22.79
N ASP A 541 -1.35 13.65 21.47
CA ASP A 541 -2.51 14.13 20.72
C ASP A 541 -3.63 13.07 20.68
N VAL A 542 -3.31 11.81 21.02
CA VAL A 542 -4.30 10.72 21.11
C VAL A 542 -5.15 10.91 22.36
N GLU A 543 -6.44 11.14 22.18
CA GLU A 543 -7.39 11.26 23.29
C GLU A 543 -7.39 10.02 24.17
N LEU A 544 -7.66 10.19 25.46
CA LEU A 544 -7.71 9.10 26.44
C LEU A 544 -8.81 8.08 26.09
N PHE A 545 -9.92 8.57 25.49
CA PHE A 545 -11.05 7.78 25.03
C PHE A 545 -11.47 8.27 23.65
N ASN A 546 -10.96 7.65 22.61
CA ASN A 546 -11.46 7.89 21.26
C ASN A 546 -12.86 7.29 21.12
N LYS A 547 -13.70 7.92 20.25
CA LYS A 547 -15.04 7.38 19.98
C LYS A 547 -14.92 5.94 19.46
N PRO A 548 -15.63 4.97 20.05
CA PRO A 548 -15.62 3.60 19.55
C PRO A 548 -16.10 3.52 18.10
N MET A 549 -15.51 2.61 17.33
CA MET A 549 -15.76 2.42 15.90
C MET A 549 -16.56 1.12 15.66
N TRP A 550 -17.72 0.95 16.36
CA TRP A 550 -18.61 -0.20 16.14
C TRP A 550 -19.98 0.23 15.65
#